data_069d9a0760beb2e0e016d438ddc87a41
#
_entry.id   069d9a0760beb2e0e016d438ddc87a41
#
_cell.length_a   1.000
_cell.length_b   1.000
_cell.length_c   1.000
_cell.angle_alpha   90.00
_cell.angle_beta   90.00
_cell.angle_gamma   90.00
#
_symmetry.space_group_name_H-M   'P 1'
#
loop_
_entity.id
_entity.type
_entity.pdbx_description
1 polymer ?
#
loop_
_entity_poly.entity_id
_entity_poly.type
_entity_poly.pdbx_seq_one_letter_code
_entity_poly.pdbx_strand_id
1 'polypeptide(L)'
;MFLMTDNDLRVGDSGAGWALSGPAAARFTLVNEFLGYLADRRYSPKTVRAYAFDLLAFCRWLAGENTLLGDVTAETLLRYLSHCRTATFRGRPGGNVYSIRDGRSTGYAAATVNRRMAAISGLFEFRAMRDPDSPSPVPKGAARRQAGRAERSGLLGHLAAPRPTSKLRVRQPRRLPRGLDAGQATALLDSFRSWRDKAIAGLMLLSGLRSAEVLALNVGDVDIPRGWALVTGKGDKERRVPVDAEVAALIQTYLLIERPDADADGAVTDRLFLVAKGPNRGRPLTPEGLRAVFRYHRERSGVTGGHPHALRHSFVICTA
;
A
#
# COMPACT_ATOMS: atom_id res chain seq x y z
N MET A 1 34.96 -15.43 3.07
CA MET A 1 33.83 -14.72 2.45
C MET A 1 32.55 -15.40 2.90
N PHE A 2 31.93 -14.90 3.98
CA PHE A 2 30.67 -15.46 4.48
C PHE A 2 29.54 -15.00 3.54
N LEU A 3 29.00 -15.93 2.76
CA LEU A 3 27.76 -15.70 1.99
C LEU A 3 26.62 -15.58 3.01
N MET A 4 26.05 -14.39 3.16
CA MET A 4 24.88 -14.16 3.98
C MET A 4 23.69 -14.98 3.42
N THR A 5 23.16 -15.88 4.23
CA THR A 5 21.97 -16.67 3.89
C THR A 5 20.69 -15.87 4.18
N ASP A 6 19.56 -16.31 3.62
CA ASP A 6 18.25 -15.70 3.90
C ASP A 6 17.86 -15.74 5.39
N ASN A 7 18.49 -16.62 6.16
CA ASN A 7 18.27 -16.76 7.61
C ASN A 7 19.09 -15.77 8.46
N ASP A 8 20.17 -15.18 7.93
CA ASP A 8 21.07 -14.32 8.70
C ASP A 8 20.50 -12.92 8.96
N LEU A 9 19.59 -12.48 8.11
CA LEU A 9 18.88 -11.21 8.25
C LEU A 9 17.45 -11.33 7.71
N ARG A 10 16.46 -11.00 8.55
CA ARG A 10 15.04 -11.05 8.22
C ARG A 10 14.28 -9.86 8.82
N VAL A 11 13.07 -9.62 8.34
CA VAL A 11 12.14 -8.66 8.95
C VAL A 11 11.16 -9.41 9.83
N GLY A 12 10.99 -8.95 11.05
CA GLY A 12 10.01 -9.45 12.00
C GLY A 12 9.21 -8.31 12.63
N ASP A 13 8.05 -8.64 13.16
CA ASP A 13 7.30 -7.77 14.06
C ASP A 13 7.70 -8.14 15.49
N SER A 14 8.30 -7.19 16.21
CA SER A 14 8.79 -7.38 17.57
C SER A 14 7.76 -7.02 18.65
N GLY A 15 6.50 -6.77 18.29
CA GLY A 15 5.49 -6.22 19.20
C GLY A 15 5.64 -4.71 19.44
N ALA A 16 6.86 -4.19 19.37
CA ALA A 16 7.15 -2.75 19.36
C ALA A 16 7.19 -2.16 17.94
N GLY A 17 7.02 -3.01 16.92
CA GLY A 17 6.99 -2.62 15.50
C GLY A 17 7.89 -3.48 14.62
N TRP A 18 7.98 -3.10 13.36
CA TRP A 18 8.78 -3.81 12.35
C TRP A 18 10.27 -3.53 12.51
N ALA A 19 11.08 -4.57 12.60
CA ALA A 19 12.53 -4.47 12.74
C ALA A 19 13.28 -5.54 11.94
N LEU A 20 14.55 -5.29 11.66
CA LEU A 20 15.48 -6.31 11.19
C LEU A 20 15.88 -7.20 12.36
N SER A 21 15.88 -8.50 12.14
CA SER A 21 16.24 -9.54 13.12
C SER A 21 17.13 -10.61 12.50
N GLY A 22 17.78 -11.41 13.34
CA GLY A 22 18.71 -12.46 12.94
C GLY A 22 20.15 -12.14 13.35
N PRO A 23 21.08 -13.10 13.18
CA PRO A 23 22.47 -12.96 13.64
C PRO A 23 23.22 -11.74 13.08
N ALA A 24 22.89 -11.34 11.84
CA ALA A 24 23.52 -10.19 11.20
C ALA A 24 22.84 -8.84 11.51
N ALA A 25 21.75 -8.81 12.28
CA ALA A 25 21.01 -7.58 12.56
C ALA A 25 21.83 -6.55 13.34
N ALA A 26 22.75 -7.01 14.20
CA ALA A 26 23.66 -6.13 14.95
C ALA A 26 24.53 -5.22 14.07
N ARG A 27 24.78 -5.61 12.80
CA ARG A 27 25.53 -4.79 11.83
C ARG A 27 24.70 -3.63 11.26
N PHE A 28 23.37 -3.63 11.49
CA PHE A 28 22.40 -2.70 10.89
C PHE A 28 21.52 -2.04 11.95
N THR A 29 22.07 -1.75 13.14
CA THR A 29 21.34 -1.11 14.26
C THR A 29 20.70 0.20 13.85
N LEU A 30 21.40 1.01 13.05
CA LEU A 30 20.88 2.27 12.50
C LEU A 30 19.56 2.09 11.72
N VAL A 31 19.39 0.94 11.04
CA VAL A 31 18.13 0.65 10.32
C VAL A 31 16.99 0.46 11.31
N ASN A 32 17.20 -0.28 12.39
CA ASN A 32 16.18 -0.50 13.42
C ASN A 32 15.83 0.80 14.15
N GLU A 33 16.81 1.63 14.45
CA GLU A 33 16.61 2.96 15.03
C GLU A 33 15.78 3.85 14.09
N PHE A 34 16.04 3.81 12.79
CA PHE A 34 15.25 4.54 11.80
C PHE A 34 13.82 4.03 11.71
N LEU A 35 13.61 2.71 11.74
CA LEU A 35 12.26 2.13 11.72
C LEU A 35 11.47 2.51 13.00
N GLY A 36 12.12 2.52 14.16
CA GLY A 36 11.56 3.04 15.42
C GLY A 36 11.20 4.52 15.29
N TYR A 37 12.10 5.35 14.80
CA TYR A 37 11.83 6.77 14.55
C TYR A 37 10.62 7.02 13.63
N LEU A 38 10.43 6.19 12.61
CA LEU A 38 9.23 6.28 11.76
C LEU A 38 7.95 5.91 12.52
N ALA A 39 8.01 4.92 13.41
CA ALA A 39 6.88 4.53 14.26
C ALA A 39 6.53 5.65 15.24
N ASP A 40 7.52 6.26 15.91
CA ASP A 40 7.34 7.40 16.82
C ASP A 40 6.72 8.61 16.11
N ARG A 41 7.06 8.80 14.84
CA ARG A 41 6.44 9.82 13.97
C ARG A 41 5.06 9.43 13.43
N ARG A 42 4.46 8.37 13.96
CA ARG A 42 3.12 7.87 13.57
C ARG A 42 2.98 7.54 12.07
N TYR A 43 4.07 7.07 11.44
CA TYR A 43 3.93 6.47 10.11
C TYR A 43 3.07 5.22 10.19
N SER A 44 2.24 4.97 9.16
CA SER A 44 1.38 3.79 9.17
C SER A 44 2.21 2.51 9.32
N PRO A 45 1.77 1.50 10.10
CA PRO A 45 2.47 0.22 10.24
C PRO A 45 2.79 -0.44 8.89
N LYS A 46 1.91 -0.26 7.89
CA LYS A 46 2.14 -0.74 6.52
C LYS A 46 3.31 -0.03 5.84
N THR A 47 3.51 1.25 6.10
CA THR A 47 4.64 2.03 5.56
C THR A 47 5.94 1.59 6.19
N VAL A 48 5.97 1.47 7.53
CA VAL A 48 7.15 1.00 8.29
C VAL A 48 7.53 -0.40 7.83
N ARG A 49 6.55 -1.31 7.73
CA ARG A 49 6.76 -2.66 7.19
C ARG A 49 7.36 -2.64 5.77
N ALA A 50 6.82 -1.83 4.87
CA ALA A 50 7.33 -1.74 3.51
C ALA A 50 8.77 -1.25 3.47
N TYR A 51 9.11 -0.24 4.28
CA TYR A 51 10.47 0.26 4.41
C TYR A 51 11.41 -0.76 5.04
N ALA A 52 10.97 -1.52 6.04
CA ALA A 52 11.76 -2.60 6.63
C ALA A 52 12.17 -3.64 5.57
N PHE A 53 11.25 -4.08 4.71
CA PHE A 53 11.57 -5.00 3.61
C PHE A 53 12.44 -4.38 2.51
N ASP A 54 12.26 -3.10 2.21
CA ASP A 54 13.10 -2.40 1.24
C ASP A 54 14.55 -2.23 1.76
N LEU A 55 14.69 -1.91 3.05
CA LEU A 55 16.00 -1.80 3.71
C LEU A 55 16.64 -3.16 3.93
N LEU A 56 15.88 -4.21 4.24
CA LEU A 56 16.37 -5.59 4.26
C LEU A 56 17.05 -5.96 2.94
N ALA A 57 16.39 -5.67 1.81
CA ALA A 57 16.95 -5.98 0.50
C ALA A 57 18.25 -5.20 0.23
N PHE A 58 18.33 -3.95 0.67
CA PHE A 58 19.54 -3.14 0.57
C PHE A 58 20.67 -3.66 1.46
N CYS A 59 20.38 -3.97 2.73
CA CYS A 59 21.38 -4.52 3.68
C CYS A 59 21.94 -5.87 3.22
N ARG A 60 21.10 -6.74 2.66
CA ARG A 60 21.55 -8.02 2.09
C ARG A 60 22.49 -7.80 0.89
N TRP A 61 22.17 -6.85 0.04
CA TRP A 61 23.03 -6.51 -1.09
C TRP A 61 24.35 -5.92 -0.62
N LEU A 62 24.35 -4.99 0.34
CA LEU A 62 25.58 -4.43 0.92
C LEU A 62 26.48 -5.52 1.53
N ALA A 63 25.87 -6.48 2.23
CA ALA A 63 26.62 -7.60 2.81
C ALA A 63 27.25 -8.49 1.71
N GLY A 64 26.56 -8.71 0.60
CA GLY A 64 27.10 -9.41 -0.57
C GLY A 64 28.26 -8.66 -1.24
N GLU A 65 28.23 -7.33 -1.24
CA GLU A 65 29.31 -6.45 -1.73
C GLU A 65 30.42 -6.21 -0.67
N ASN A 66 30.31 -6.81 0.51
CA ASN A 66 31.20 -6.58 1.65
C ASN A 66 31.36 -5.09 2.03
N THR A 67 30.30 -4.31 1.87
CA THR A 67 30.25 -2.87 2.14
C THR A 67 29.54 -2.60 3.46
N LEU A 68 30.12 -1.80 4.33
CA LEU A 68 29.46 -1.36 5.57
C LEU A 68 28.47 -0.24 5.27
N LEU A 69 27.46 -0.11 6.13
CA LEU A 69 26.44 0.95 5.97
C LEU A 69 27.07 2.36 6.11
N GLY A 70 28.13 2.49 6.91
CA GLY A 70 28.90 3.73 7.06
C GLY A 70 29.64 4.17 5.80
N ASP A 71 30.08 3.20 4.99
CA ASP A 71 30.94 3.42 3.82
C ASP A 71 30.13 3.62 2.52
N VAL A 72 28.81 3.70 2.64
CA VAL A 72 27.94 3.90 1.47
C VAL A 72 28.14 5.29 0.89
N THR A 73 28.51 5.33 -0.38
CA THR A 73 28.71 6.54 -1.18
C THR A 73 27.61 6.68 -2.25
N ALA A 74 27.60 7.80 -2.95
CA ALA A 74 26.70 7.99 -4.11
C ALA A 74 26.94 6.91 -5.20
N GLU A 75 28.22 6.52 -5.41
CA GLU A 75 28.60 5.46 -6.34
C GLU A 75 28.02 4.09 -5.91
N THR A 76 28.09 3.77 -4.61
CA THR A 76 27.45 2.56 -4.06
C THR A 76 25.95 2.54 -4.36
N LEU A 77 25.28 3.68 -4.23
CA LEU A 77 23.84 3.78 -4.53
C LEU A 77 23.53 3.64 -6.02
N LEU A 78 24.38 4.12 -6.90
CA LEU A 78 24.26 3.91 -8.35
C LEU A 78 24.44 2.44 -8.72
N ARG A 79 25.41 1.74 -8.10
CA ARG A 79 25.58 0.28 -8.27
C ARG A 79 24.37 -0.50 -7.79
N TYR A 80 23.79 -0.12 -6.62
CA TYR A 80 22.56 -0.75 -6.14
C TYR A 80 21.38 -0.50 -7.08
N LEU A 81 21.26 0.70 -7.64
CA LEU A 81 20.25 1.02 -8.64
C LEU A 81 20.38 0.13 -9.89
N SER A 82 21.61 -0.07 -10.37
CA SER A 82 21.92 -0.99 -11.47
C SER A 82 21.56 -2.43 -11.11
N HIS A 83 21.93 -2.90 -9.91
CA HIS A 83 21.54 -4.21 -9.39
C HIS A 83 20.00 -4.38 -9.40
N CYS A 84 19.24 -3.39 -8.95
CA CYS A 84 17.78 -3.45 -8.98
C CYS A 84 17.19 -3.60 -10.40
N ARG A 85 17.89 -3.13 -11.43
CA ARG A 85 17.48 -3.24 -12.85
C ARG A 85 17.78 -4.60 -13.44
N THR A 86 18.84 -5.26 -13.00
CA THR A 86 19.33 -6.53 -13.55
C THR A 86 18.95 -7.74 -12.70
N ALA A 87 18.41 -7.53 -11.48
CA ALA A 87 18.04 -8.59 -10.56
C ALA A 87 17.09 -9.59 -11.25
N THR A 88 17.46 -10.86 -11.24
CA THR A 88 16.61 -11.94 -11.73
C THR A 88 15.80 -12.53 -10.58
N PHE A 89 14.48 -12.63 -10.78
CA PHE A 89 13.62 -13.28 -9.82
C PHE A 89 13.44 -14.74 -10.23
N ARG A 90 13.81 -15.65 -9.34
CA ARG A 90 13.23 -17.00 -9.38
C ARG A 90 11.82 -16.87 -8.82
N GLY A 91 10.82 -16.90 -9.70
CA GLY A 91 9.42 -16.83 -9.31
C GLY A 91 9.14 -17.92 -8.28
N ARG A 92 8.66 -17.53 -7.08
CA ARG A 92 7.99 -18.47 -6.19
C ARG A 92 6.71 -18.90 -6.90
N PRO A 93 6.40 -20.20 -7.02
CA PRO A 93 5.07 -20.64 -7.44
C PRO A 93 4.04 -20.02 -6.47
N GLY A 94 3.12 -19.19 -6.98
CA GLY A 94 2.09 -18.52 -6.19
C GLY A 94 2.33 -17.04 -5.85
N GLY A 95 3.43 -16.42 -6.23
CA GLY A 95 3.68 -14.98 -6.05
C GLY A 95 3.05 -14.14 -7.17
N ASN A 96 2.14 -13.21 -6.81
CA ASN A 96 1.45 -12.27 -7.72
C ASN A 96 2.37 -11.21 -8.34
N VAL A 97 3.53 -11.58 -8.88
CA VAL A 97 4.38 -10.67 -9.65
C VAL A 97 4.49 -11.25 -11.07
N TYR A 98 3.44 -11.07 -11.84
CA TYR A 98 3.49 -11.35 -13.28
C TYR A 98 4.02 -10.13 -14.00
N SER A 99 5.20 -10.26 -14.60
CA SER A 99 5.58 -9.41 -15.72
C SER A 99 4.80 -9.86 -16.95
N ILE A 100 3.94 -8.98 -17.47
CA ILE A 100 3.11 -9.22 -18.66
C ILE A 100 3.93 -9.13 -19.96
N ARG A 101 5.24 -9.06 -19.89
CA ARG A 101 6.14 -9.07 -21.05
C ARG A 101 7.16 -10.20 -20.92
N ASP A 102 7.05 -11.15 -21.80
CA ASP A 102 8.08 -12.11 -22.23
C ASP A 102 8.66 -13.08 -21.19
N GLY A 103 7.88 -13.63 -20.26
CA GLY A 103 8.27 -14.80 -19.45
C GLY A 103 9.58 -14.70 -18.65
N ARG A 104 10.37 -13.63 -18.82
CA ARG A 104 11.62 -13.33 -18.11
C ARG A 104 11.65 -11.86 -17.72
N SER A 105 11.08 -11.53 -16.57
CA SER A 105 11.22 -10.18 -16.02
C SER A 105 12.61 -10.03 -15.40
N THR A 106 13.49 -9.36 -16.10
CA THR A 106 14.73 -8.86 -15.51
C THR A 106 14.43 -7.52 -14.82
N GLY A 107 14.77 -7.41 -13.54
CA GLY A 107 14.70 -6.18 -12.78
C GLY A 107 13.39 -5.91 -12.03
N TYR A 108 13.47 -5.07 -11.01
CA TYR A 108 12.32 -4.61 -10.25
C TYR A 108 11.53 -3.54 -11.00
N ALA A 109 10.20 -3.51 -10.80
CA ALA A 109 9.36 -2.44 -11.33
C ALA A 109 9.85 -1.06 -10.84
N ALA A 110 9.80 -0.03 -11.71
CA ALA A 110 10.26 1.32 -11.39
C ALA A 110 9.63 1.89 -10.09
N ALA A 111 8.36 1.55 -9.81
CA ALA A 111 7.69 1.93 -8.57
C ALA A 111 8.37 1.30 -7.33
N THR A 112 8.76 0.03 -7.42
CA THR A 112 9.47 -0.68 -6.34
C THR A 112 10.85 -0.09 -6.12
N VAL A 113 11.61 0.16 -7.21
CA VAL A 113 12.93 0.80 -7.13
C VAL A 113 12.81 2.19 -6.49
N ASN A 114 11.85 3.00 -6.92
CA ASN A 114 11.63 4.34 -6.36
C ASN A 114 11.25 4.30 -4.87
N ARG A 115 10.48 3.30 -4.42
CA ARG A 115 10.17 3.14 -3.00
C ARG A 115 11.41 2.75 -2.19
N ARG A 116 12.25 1.82 -2.71
CA ARG A 116 13.52 1.46 -2.08
C ARG A 116 14.45 2.65 -1.95
N MET A 117 14.60 3.42 -3.02
CA MET A 117 15.40 4.65 -2.99
C MET A 117 14.85 5.67 -1.99
N ALA A 118 13.54 5.76 -1.81
CA ALA A 118 12.92 6.62 -0.80
C ALA A 118 13.21 6.14 0.63
N ALA A 119 13.15 4.83 0.89
CA ALA A 119 13.50 4.26 2.18
C ALA A 119 14.98 4.48 2.52
N ILE A 120 15.88 4.24 1.56
CA ILE A 120 17.32 4.48 1.70
C ILE A 120 17.62 5.97 1.92
N SER A 121 16.99 6.86 1.15
CA SER A 121 17.14 8.31 1.33
C SER A 121 16.71 8.74 2.73
N GLY A 122 15.56 8.22 3.22
CA GLY A 122 15.08 8.50 4.58
C GLY A 122 16.03 8.00 5.66
N LEU A 123 16.62 6.81 5.48
CA LEU A 123 17.63 6.26 6.41
C LEU A 123 18.87 7.17 6.51
N PHE A 124 19.42 7.59 5.38
CA PHE A 124 20.60 8.45 5.38
C PHE A 124 20.31 9.91 5.78
N GLU A 125 19.10 10.38 5.56
CA GLU A 125 18.64 11.66 6.12
C GLU A 125 18.49 11.57 7.65
N PHE A 126 17.99 10.45 8.17
CA PHE A 126 17.92 10.20 9.61
C PHE A 126 19.33 10.13 10.23
N ARG A 127 20.29 9.46 9.57
CA ARG A 127 21.70 9.44 10.01
C ARG A 127 22.27 10.85 10.09
N ALA A 128 22.16 11.63 9.02
CA ALA A 128 22.68 12.99 8.95
C ALA A 128 22.00 13.97 9.93
N MET A 129 20.79 13.69 10.36
CA MET A 129 20.12 14.46 11.42
C MET A 129 20.72 14.19 12.79
N ARG A 130 21.19 12.95 13.05
CA ARG A 130 21.80 12.54 14.33
C ARG A 130 23.29 12.85 14.39
N ASP A 131 23.94 12.78 13.26
CA ASP A 131 25.38 13.01 13.11
C ASP A 131 25.59 13.94 11.89
N PRO A 132 25.70 15.26 12.12
CA PRO A 132 25.89 16.24 11.06
C PRO A 132 27.21 16.07 10.29
N ASP A 133 28.22 15.42 10.88
CA ASP A 133 29.51 15.16 10.24
C ASP A 133 29.44 13.99 9.25
N SER A 134 28.32 13.24 9.26
CA SER A 134 28.03 12.15 8.32
C SER A 134 26.96 12.57 7.30
N PRO A 135 27.27 13.32 6.26
CA PRO A 135 26.29 13.81 5.29
C PRO A 135 25.64 12.65 4.52
N SER A 136 24.40 12.86 4.07
CA SER A 136 23.70 11.87 3.28
C SER A 136 24.39 11.63 1.93
N PRO A 137 24.71 10.37 1.56
CA PRO A 137 25.31 10.03 0.27
C PRO A 137 24.31 10.14 -0.90
N VAL A 138 23.04 10.42 -0.61
CA VAL A 138 21.99 10.51 -1.64
C VAL A 138 22.09 11.84 -2.37
N PRO A 139 22.40 11.87 -3.68
CA PRO A 139 22.52 13.11 -4.43
C PRO A 139 21.16 13.83 -4.48
N LYS A 140 21.10 15.05 -3.95
CA LYS A 140 19.93 15.90 -4.05
C LYS A 140 20.00 16.68 -5.35
N GLY A 141 18.94 16.62 -6.15
CA GLY A 141 18.76 17.46 -7.34
C GLY A 141 18.40 18.88 -6.94
N ALA A 142 18.69 19.85 -7.80
CA ALA A 142 18.17 21.19 -7.64
C ALA A 142 16.63 21.12 -7.50
N ALA A 143 16.10 21.93 -6.60
CA ALA A 143 14.68 22.01 -6.35
C ALA A 143 13.95 22.48 -7.63
N ARG A 144 13.31 21.56 -8.34
CA ARG A 144 12.57 21.88 -9.57
C ARG A 144 11.13 22.19 -9.21
N ARG A 145 10.66 23.39 -9.48
CA ARG A 145 9.23 23.70 -9.45
C ARG A 145 8.52 22.76 -10.43
N GLN A 146 7.67 21.87 -9.92
CA GLN A 146 6.79 21.09 -10.77
C GLN A 146 5.60 21.97 -11.13
N ALA A 147 5.58 22.49 -12.37
CA ALA A 147 4.54 23.36 -12.94
C ALA A 147 3.20 22.66 -12.86
N GLY A 148 2.67 21.84 -12.39
CA GLY A 148 1.33 21.24 -12.28
C GLY A 148 0.90 20.92 -10.85
N ARG A 149 1.76 21.21 -9.84
CA ARG A 149 1.42 20.92 -8.45
C ARG A 149 0.99 22.16 -7.67
N ALA A 150 1.27 23.33 -8.24
CA ALA A 150 0.83 24.62 -7.69
C ALA A 150 -0.70 24.75 -7.68
N GLU A 151 -1.39 24.24 -8.70
CA GLU A 151 -2.85 24.28 -8.80
C GLU A 151 -3.58 23.46 -7.72
N ARG A 152 -2.91 22.51 -7.07
CA ARG A 152 -3.51 21.65 -6.04
C ARG A 152 -3.16 22.05 -4.60
N SER A 153 -2.38 23.08 -4.41
CA SER A 153 -1.90 23.50 -3.09
C SER A 153 -2.67 24.69 -2.49
N GLY A 154 -3.78 25.09 -3.09
CA GLY A 154 -4.55 26.25 -2.68
C GLY A 154 -3.86 27.58 -3.03
N LEU A 155 -4.47 28.72 -2.66
CA LEU A 155 -4.07 30.08 -3.04
C LEU A 155 -2.60 30.41 -2.69
N LEU A 156 -2.03 29.79 -1.66
CA LEU A 156 -0.66 30.01 -1.20
C LEU A 156 0.34 28.95 -1.64
N GLY A 157 -0.07 28.01 -2.49
CA GLY A 157 0.79 26.89 -2.94
C GLY A 157 2.03 27.34 -3.72
N HIS A 158 2.01 28.52 -4.31
CA HIS A 158 3.15 29.12 -5.01
C HIS A 158 4.27 29.61 -4.07
N LEU A 159 3.96 29.82 -2.78
CA LEU A 159 4.92 30.22 -1.75
C LEU A 159 5.63 29.02 -1.11
N ALA A 160 5.16 27.80 -1.36
CA ALA A 160 5.81 26.61 -0.83
C ALA A 160 7.18 26.39 -1.50
N ALA A 161 8.23 26.32 -0.67
CA ALA A 161 9.59 26.04 -1.16
C ALA A 161 9.62 24.72 -1.93
N PRO A 162 10.22 24.68 -3.13
CA PRO A 162 10.34 23.45 -3.90
C PRO A 162 11.18 22.43 -3.14
N ARG A 163 10.66 21.21 -2.93
CA ARG A 163 11.40 20.15 -2.27
C ARG A 163 12.42 19.54 -3.24
N PRO A 164 13.70 19.43 -2.84
CA PRO A 164 14.69 18.76 -3.66
C PRO A 164 14.27 17.29 -3.88
N THR A 165 14.36 16.84 -5.12
CA THR A 165 14.08 15.45 -5.47
C THR A 165 15.38 14.68 -5.60
N SER A 166 15.45 13.44 -5.11
CA SER A 166 16.61 12.58 -5.32
C SER A 166 16.88 12.36 -6.80
N LYS A 167 18.14 12.55 -7.24
CA LYS A 167 18.61 12.24 -8.60
C LYS A 167 18.57 10.73 -8.91
N LEU A 168 18.47 9.88 -7.90
CA LEU A 168 18.43 8.41 -8.05
C LEU A 168 17.04 7.87 -8.42
N ARG A 169 16.05 8.75 -8.57
CA ARG A 169 14.70 8.32 -8.94
C ARG A 169 14.63 7.83 -10.38
N VAL A 170 14.17 6.61 -10.57
CA VAL A 170 13.91 6.01 -11.88
C VAL A 170 12.70 6.67 -12.53
N ARG A 171 12.83 7.01 -13.80
CA ARG A 171 11.74 7.58 -14.60
C ARG A 171 10.62 6.54 -14.74
N GLN A 172 9.42 6.91 -14.34
CA GLN A 172 8.23 6.07 -14.43
C GLN A 172 7.26 6.72 -15.42
N PRO A 173 6.84 6.00 -16.46
CA PRO A 173 5.82 6.51 -17.37
C PRO A 173 4.52 6.72 -16.59
N ARG A 174 3.92 7.88 -16.70
CA ARG A 174 2.59 8.15 -16.16
C ARG A 174 1.58 7.43 -17.05
N ARG A 175 1.01 6.37 -16.54
CA ARG A 175 -0.16 5.74 -17.17
C ARG A 175 -1.41 6.31 -16.52
N LEU A 176 -2.38 6.66 -17.34
CA LEU A 176 -3.71 7.00 -16.82
C LEU A 176 -4.30 5.78 -16.11
N PRO A 177 -4.95 5.97 -14.95
CA PRO A 177 -5.69 4.90 -14.32
C PRO A 177 -6.72 4.35 -15.30
N ARG A 178 -6.77 3.03 -15.44
CA ARG A 178 -7.83 2.37 -16.23
C ARG A 178 -8.94 1.98 -15.26
N GLY A 179 -10.06 2.67 -15.36
CA GLY A 179 -11.31 2.23 -14.75
C GLY A 179 -11.93 1.08 -15.57
N LEU A 180 -12.98 0.50 -15.06
CA LEU A 180 -13.85 -0.40 -15.82
C LEU A 180 -14.76 0.45 -16.68
N ASP A 181 -15.07 0.00 -17.89
CA ASP A 181 -16.19 0.56 -18.67
C ASP A 181 -17.53 0.12 -18.05
N ALA A 182 -18.64 0.71 -18.51
CA ALA A 182 -19.95 0.45 -17.95
C ALA A 182 -20.34 -1.04 -18.04
N GLY A 183 -20.10 -1.69 -19.18
CA GLY A 183 -20.39 -3.10 -19.36
C GLY A 183 -19.58 -4.00 -18.45
N GLN A 184 -18.29 -3.72 -18.28
CA GLN A 184 -17.42 -4.45 -17.36
C GLN A 184 -17.84 -4.23 -15.89
N ALA A 185 -18.23 -3.01 -15.51
CA ALA A 185 -18.70 -2.71 -14.17
C ALA A 185 -19.99 -3.47 -13.86
N THR A 186 -20.97 -3.45 -14.78
CA THR A 186 -22.22 -4.19 -14.66
C THR A 186 -21.97 -5.70 -14.56
N ALA A 187 -21.19 -6.28 -15.48
CA ALA A 187 -20.88 -7.71 -15.47
C ALA A 187 -20.18 -8.16 -14.17
N LEU A 188 -19.31 -7.32 -13.61
CA LEU A 188 -18.68 -7.59 -12.33
C LEU A 188 -19.69 -7.50 -11.18
N LEU A 189 -20.54 -6.46 -11.14
CA LEU A 189 -21.56 -6.26 -10.11
C LEU A 189 -22.59 -7.40 -10.11
N ASP A 190 -23.06 -7.84 -11.27
CA ASP A 190 -24.03 -8.93 -11.42
C ASP A 190 -23.44 -10.27 -10.98
N SER A 191 -22.13 -10.42 -11.01
CA SER A 191 -21.46 -11.62 -10.53
C SER A 191 -21.54 -11.80 -9.01
N PHE A 192 -21.65 -10.70 -8.23
CA PHE A 192 -21.78 -10.76 -6.78
C PHE A 192 -23.16 -11.30 -6.38
N ARG A 193 -23.18 -12.29 -5.48
CA ARG A 193 -24.42 -12.92 -5.01
C ARG A 193 -24.82 -12.51 -3.60
N SER A 194 -23.86 -12.12 -2.75
CA SER A 194 -24.15 -11.67 -1.40
C SER A 194 -24.45 -10.18 -1.35
N TRP A 195 -25.35 -9.79 -0.48
CA TRP A 195 -25.67 -8.38 -0.22
C TRP A 195 -24.45 -7.61 0.29
N ARG A 196 -23.62 -8.27 1.12
CA ARG A 196 -22.35 -7.75 1.59
C ARG A 196 -21.44 -7.33 0.44
N ASP A 197 -21.20 -8.25 -0.50
CA ASP A 197 -20.22 -8.02 -1.57
C ASP A 197 -20.71 -6.98 -2.56
N LYS A 198 -22.03 -6.96 -2.82
CA LYS A 198 -22.70 -5.91 -3.62
C LYS A 198 -22.57 -4.54 -2.95
N ALA A 199 -22.83 -4.45 -1.64
CA ALA A 199 -22.71 -3.20 -0.89
C ALA A 199 -21.26 -2.67 -0.89
N ILE A 200 -20.28 -3.55 -0.68
CA ILE A 200 -18.85 -3.20 -0.76
C ILE A 200 -18.49 -2.65 -2.15
N ALA A 201 -18.91 -3.35 -3.20
CA ALA A 201 -18.62 -2.93 -4.58
C ALA A 201 -19.33 -1.61 -4.93
N GLY A 202 -20.57 -1.43 -4.48
CA GLY A 202 -21.34 -0.18 -4.64
C GLY A 202 -20.68 1.01 -3.95
N LEU A 203 -20.23 0.86 -2.70
CA LEU A 203 -19.49 1.92 -1.98
C LEU A 203 -18.20 2.32 -2.70
N MET A 204 -17.51 1.37 -3.33
CA MET A 204 -16.29 1.67 -4.10
C MET A 204 -16.60 2.35 -5.43
N LEU A 205 -17.66 1.91 -6.13
CA LEU A 205 -18.02 2.39 -7.45
C LEU A 205 -18.77 3.71 -7.39
N LEU A 206 -19.78 3.84 -6.53
CA LEU A 206 -20.71 4.99 -6.50
C LEU A 206 -20.36 6.05 -5.46
N SER A 207 -19.64 5.68 -4.39
CA SER A 207 -19.17 6.63 -3.37
C SER A 207 -17.65 6.83 -3.39
N GLY A 208 -16.95 6.13 -4.25
CA GLY A 208 -15.50 6.28 -4.45
C GLY A 208 -14.64 5.93 -3.25
N LEU A 209 -15.09 5.08 -2.33
CA LEU A 209 -14.33 4.68 -1.15
C LEU A 209 -13.13 3.79 -1.51
N ARG A 210 -12.04 3.93 -0.74
CA ARG A 210 -10.90 3.01 -0.83
C ARG A 210 -11.21 1.71 -0.09
N SER A 211 -10.59 0.60 -0.51
CA SER A 211 -10.73 -0.70 0.18
C SER A 211 -10.48 -0.60 1.69
N ALA A 212 -9.47 0.15 2.11
CA ALA A 212 -9.16 0.32 3.53
C ALA A 212 -10.24 1.15 4.25
N GLU A 213 -10.84 2.13 3.60
CA GLU A 213 -11.92 2.95 4.15
C GLU A 213 -13.19 2.10 4.31
N VAL A 214 -13.57 1.31 3.29
CA VAL A 214 -14.71 0.39 3.36
C VAL A 214 -14.54 -0.63 4.47
N LEU A 215 -13.35 -1.23 4.61
CA LEU A 215 -13.07 -2.22 5.65
C LEU A 215 -12.98 -1.63 7.07
N ALA A 216 -12.78 -0.32 7.17
CA ALA A 216 -12.72 0.39 8.45
C ALA A 216 -14.08 0.88 8.93
N LEU A 217 -15.12 0.89 8.10
CA LEU A 217 -16.46 1.32 8.49
C LEU A 217 -17.03 0.49 9.64
N ASN A 218 -17.63 1.16 10.59
CA ASN A 218 -18.47 0.55 11.61
C ASN A 218 -19.95 0.71 11.21
N VAL A 219 -20.83 -0.02 11.86
CA VAL A 219 -22.28 0.09 11.61
C VAL A 219 -22.78 1.51 11.88
N GLY A 220 -22.31 2.14 12.95
CA GLY A 220 -22.68 3.52 13.30
C GLY A 220 -22.12 4.62 12.40
N ASP A 221 -21.16 4.29 11.54
CA ASP A 221 -20.58 5.26 10.60
C ASP A 221 -21.48 5.51 9.37
N VAL A 222 -22.52 4.69 9.16
CA VAL A 222 -23.43 4.80 8.01
C VAL A 222 -24.82 5.26 8.45
N ASP A 223 -25.18 6.47 8.07
CA ASP A 223 -26.52 7.02 8.27
C ASP A 223 -27.37 6.69 7.02
N ILE A 224 -28.00 5.50 7.05
CA ILE A 224 -28.82 5.01 5.94
C ILE A 224 -29.97 5.97 5.62
N PRO A 225 -30.77 6.46 6.60
CA PRO A 225 -31.86 7.37 6.32
C PRO A 225 -31.45 8.68 5.66
N ARG A 226 -30.26 9.20 6.00
CA ARG A 226 -29.76 10.45 5.44
C ARG A 226 -28.85 10.26 4.24
N GLY A 227 -28.50 9.02 3.88
CA GLY A 227 -27.63 8.72 2.72
C GLY A 227 -26.19 9.20 2.87
N TRP A 228 -25.59 9.09 4.07
CA TRP A 228 -24.23 9.50 4.34
C TRP A 228 -23.44 8.41 5.04
N ALA A 229 -22.12 8.39 4.77
CA ALA A 229 -21.15 7.63 5.55
C ALA A 229 -20.04 8.54 6.08
N LEU A 230 -19.65 8.37 7.35
CA LEU A 230 -18.46 8.99 7.93
C LEU A 230 -17.26 8.10 7.64
N VAL A 231 -16.26 8.65 6.96
CA VAL A 231 -15.11 7.89 6.48
C VAL A 231 -13.83 8.50 7.01
N THR A 232 -13.03 7.70 7.72
CA THR A 232 -11.69 8.08 8.16
C THR A 232 -10.66 7.75 7.08
N GLY A 233 -10.01 8.77 6.57
CA GLY A 233 -9.00 8.68 5.51
C GLY A 233 -7.57 8.64 6.03
N LYS A 234 -6.61 8.80 5.12
CA LYS A 234 -5.18 8.84 5.46
C LYS A 234 -4.88 10.03 6.41
N GLY A 235 -4.22 9.73 7.55
CA GLY A 235 -3.84 10.72 8.58
C GLY A 235 -5.01 11.14 9.46
N ASP A 236 -5.91 10.19 9.73
CA ASP A 236 -7.10 10.31 10.62
C ASP A 236 -8.03 11.48 10.24
N LYS A 237 -8.04 11.83 8.95
CA LYS A 237 -8.93 12.86 8.44
C LYS A 237 -10.31 12.26 8.16
N GLU A 238 -11.29 12.72 8.89
CA GLU A 238 -12.68 12.36 8.68
C GLU A 238 -13.31 13.18 7.57
N ARG A 239 -14.20 12.54 6.82
CA ARG A 239 -15.03 13.19 5.83
C ARG A 239 -16.37 12.48 5.70
N ARG A 240 -17.41 13.22 5.42
CA ARG A 240 -18.70 12.67 5.01
C ARG A 240 -18.68 12.37 3.51
N VAL A 241 -19.21 11.22 3.15
CA VAL A 241 -19.33 10.77 1.77
C VAL A 241 -20.78 10.42 1.49
N PRO A 242 -21.39 10.89 0.39
CA PRO A 242 -22.75 10.50 0.05
C PRO A 242 -22.78 9.01 -0.28
N VAL A 243 -23.83 8.35 0.17
CA VAL A 243 -24.15 6.95 -0.12
C VAL A 243 -25.40 6.93 -0.99
N ASP A 244 -25.26 6.38 -2.18
CA ASP A 244 -26.37 6.21 -3.11
C ASP A 244 -27.50 5.37 -2.49
N ALA A 245 -28.76 5.66 -2.84
CA ALA A 245 -29.93 5.01 -2.26
C ALA A 245 -29.95 3.49 -2.49
N GLU A 246 -29.49 3.03 -3.66
CA GLU A 246 -29.39 1.60 -3.94
C GLU A 246 -28.33 0.94 -3.04
N VAL A 247 -27.18 1.60 -2.83
CA VAL A 247 -26.13 1.11 -1.95
C VAL A 247 -26.60 1.10 -0.50
N ALA A 248 -27.34 2.12 -0.06
CA ALA A 248 -27.94 2.18 1.26
C ALA A 248 -28.92 1.01 1.49
N ALA A 249 -29.77 0.69 0.51
CA ALA A 249 -30.66 -0.47 0.56
C ALA A 249 -29.90 -1.80 0.61
N LEU A 250 -28.79 -1.94 -0.13
CA LEU A 250 -27.92 -3.12 -0.07
C LEU A 250 -27.29 -3.28 1.31
N ILE A 251 -26.82 -2.19 1.93
CA ILE A 251 -26.26 -2.21 3.28
C ILE A 251 -27.33 -2.60 4.29
N GLN A 252 -28.53 -2.02 4.20
CA GLN A 252 -29.64 -2.35 5.10
C GLN A 252 -30.03 -3.83 4.98
N THR A 253 -30.15 -4.35 3.76
CA THR A 253 -30.47 -5.76 3.54
C THR A 253 -29.37 -6.68 4.10
N TYR A 254 -28.10 -6.31 3.89
CA TYR A 254 -26.98 -7.05 4.48
C TYR A 254 -27.06 -7.09 6.01
N LEU A 255 -27.32 -5.94 6.66
CA LEU A 255 -27.43 -5.85 8.10
C LEU A 255 -28.55 -6.72 8.68
N LEU A 256 -29.69 -6.78 7.97
CA LEU A 256 -30.88 -7.50 8.43
C LEU A 256 -30.83 -9.00 8.16
N ILE A 257 -30.17 -9.44 7.09
CA ILE A 257 -30.30 -10.82 6.57
C ILE A 257 -29.00 -11.60 6.60
N GLU A 258 -27.86 -10.98 6.29
CA GLU A 258 -26.61 -11.72 6.07
C GLU A 258 -25.56 -11.48 7.16
N ARG A 259 -25.58 -10.33 7.84
CA ARG A 259 -24.54 -9.97 8.78
C ARG A 259 -24.59 -10.90 10.00
N PRO A 260 -23.47 -11.59 10.32
CA PRO A 260 -23.39 -12.38 11.55
C PRO A 260 -23.50 -11.49 12.79
N ASP A 261 -24.22 -11.94 13.83
CA ASP A 261 -24.34 -11.21 15.10
C ASP A 261 -23.06 -11.28 15.92
N ALA A 262 -22.38 -12.44 15.86
CA ALA A 262 -21.15 -12.71 16.59
C ALA A 262 -20.22 -13.63 15.78
N ASP A 263 -18.95 -13.74 16.18
CA ASP A 263 -18.04 -14.75 15.65
C ASP A 263 -18.23 -16.12 16.34
N ALA A 264 -17.37 -17.09 15.98
CA ALA A 264 -17.42 -18.45 16.52
C ALA A 264 -17.17 -18.51 18.05
N ASP A 265 -16.47 -17.52 18.59
CA ASP A 265 -16.15 -17.40 20.02
C ASP A 265 -17.17 -16.54 20.78
N GLY A 266 -18.24 -16.08 20.11
CA GLY A 266 -19.27 -15.23 20.68
C GLY A 266 -18.89 -13.74 20.77
N ALA A 267 -17.75 -13.33 20.20
CA ALA A 267 -17.33 -11.94 20.19
C ALA A 267 -18.14 -11.11 19.19
N VAL A 268 -18.66 -9.98 19.67
CA VAL A 268 -19.40 -9.00 18.87
C VAL A 268 -18.46 -7.88 18.42
N THR A 269 -18.67 -7.38 17.21
CA THR A 269 -17.87 -6.28 16.65
C THR A 269 -18.76 -5.26 15.96
N ASP A 270 -18.42 -3.99 16.11
CA ASP A 270 -19.11 -2.89 15.42
C ASP A 270 -18.72 -2.74 13.95
N ARG A 271 -17.72 -3.50 13.47
CA ARG A 271 -17.32 -3.44 12.05
C ARG A 271 -18.50 -3.76 11.14
N LEU A 272 -18.69 -2.92 10.13
CA LEU A 272 -19.82 -3.07 9.20
C LEU A 272 -19.70 -4.40 8.42
N PHE A 273 -18.57 -4.67 7.81
CA PHE A 273 -18.41 -5.83 6.93
C PHE A 273 -17.63 -6.96 7.59
N LEU A 274 -18.30 -8.12 7.71
CA LEU A 274 -17.78 -9.29 8.38
C LEU A 274 -17.54 -10.45 7.40
N VAL A 275 -16.76 -11.42 7.81
CA VAL A 275 -16.59 -12.70 7.11
C VAL A 275 -17.89 -13.50 7.20
N ALA A 276 -18.45 -13.89 6.06
CA ALA A 276 -19.76 -14.56 6.01
C ALA A 276 -19.70 -16.08 6.25
N LYS A 277 -18.58 -16.74 5.95
CA LYS A 277 -18.48 -18.21 5.95
C LYS A 277 -17.11 -18.68 6.44
N GLY A 278 -17.06 -19.95 6.90
CA GLY A 278 -15.84 -20.62 7.32
C GLY A 278 -15.44 -20.32 8.78
N PRO A 279 -14.24 -20.74 9.21
CA PRO A 279 -13.82 -20.68 10.61
C PRO A 279 -13.69 -19.26 11.16
N ASN A 280 -13.58 -18.26 10.29
CA ASN A 280 -13.52 -16.84 10.68
C ASN A 280 -14.85 -16.11 10.50
N ARG A 281 -15.99 -16.83 10.37
CA ARG A 281 -17.32 -16.22 10.26
C ARG A 281 -17.55 -15.26 11.44
N GLY A 282 -18.11 -14.09 11.17
CA GLY A 282 -18.38 -13.06 12.17
C GLY A 282 -17.19 -12.14 12.50
N ARG A 283 -15.96 -12.53 12.18
CA ARG A 283 -14.80 -11.64 12.34
C ARG A 283 -14.77 -10.54 11.27
N PRO A 284 -14.14 -9.38 11.54
CA PRO A 284 -14.00 -8.31 10.57
C PRO A 284 -13.38 -8.80 9.25
N LEU A 285 -13.95 -8.36 8.11
CA LEU A 285 -13.41 -8.68 6.79
C LEU A 285 -12.02 -8.07 6.61
N THR A 286 -11.05 -8.90 6.27
CA THR A 286 -9.67 -8.48 6.08
C THR A 286 -9.39 -8.01 4.65
N PRO A 287 -8.31 -7.22 4.41
CA PRO A 287 -7.88 -6.87 3.06
C PRO A 287 -7.60 -8.09 2.16
N GLU A 288 -7.11 -9.18 2.75
CA GLU A 288 -6.86 -10.46 2.07
C GLU A 288 -8.17 -11.12 1.67
N GLY A 289 -9.14 -11.14 2.59
CA GLY A 289 -10.50 -11.66 2.33
C GLY A 289 -11.20 -10.88 1.23
N LEU A 290 -11.14 -9.55 1.27
CA LEU A 290 -11.69 -8.71 0.21
C LEU A 290 -11.04 -8.99 -1.15
N ARG A 291 -9.70 -9.13 -1.19
CA ARG A 291 -9.00 -9.49 -2.44
C ARG A 291 -9.40 -10.87 -2.96
N ALA A 292 -9.66 -11.82 -2.07
CA ALA A 292 -10.12 -13.16 -2.46
C ALA A 292 -11.52 -13.10 -3.07
N VAL A 293 -12.45 -12.35 -2.49
CA VAL A 293 -13.79 -12.10 -3.04
C VAL A 293 -13.70 -11.54 -4.46
N PHE A 294 -12.94 -10.44 -4.63
CA PHE A 294 -12.81 -9.84 -5.97
C PHE A 294 -12.11 -10.73 -6.98
N ARG A 295 -11.14 -11.54 -6.57
CA ARG A 295 -10.48 -12.53 -7.44
C ARG A 295 -11.48 -13.55 -7.97
N TYR A 296 -12.28 -14.13 -7.08
CA TYR A 296 -13.32 -15.08 -7.44
C TYR A 296 -14.32 -14.49 -8.43
N HIS A 297 -14.83 -13.28 -8.15
CA HIS A 297 -15.82 -12.63 -9.00
C HIS A 297 -15.25 -12.16 -10.33
N ARG A 298 -14.00 -11.73 -10.37
CA ARG A 298 -13.27 -11.41 -11.59
C ARG A 298 -13.14 -12.61 -12.53
N GLU A 299 -12.79 -13.77 -11.99
CA GLU A 299 -12.69 -15.01 -12.75
C GLU A 299 -14.07 -15.44 -13.27
N ARG A 300 -15.09 -15.31 -12.44
CA ARG A 300 -16.46 -15.67 -12.78
C ARG A 300 -17.11 -14.76 -13.84
N SER A 301 -16.85 -13.46 -13.78
CA SER A 301 -17.40 -12.47 -14.72
C SER A 301 -16.58 -12.33 -16.00
N GLY A 302 -15.39 -12.91 -16.08
CA GLY A 302 -14.44 -12.69 -17.19
C GLY A 302 -13.81 -11.30 -17.23
N VAL A 303 -14.10 -10.43 -16.24
CA VAL A 303 -13.58 -9.05 -16.17
C VAL A 303 -12.18 -9.05 -15.54
N THR A 304 -11.14 -9.22 -16.35
CA THR A 304 -9.74 -9.34 -15.87
C THR A 304 -9.26 -8.12 -15.06
N GLY A 305 -9.78 -6.93 -15.35
CA GLY A 305 -9.51 -5.68 -14.64
C GLY A 305 -10.32 -5.49 -13.34
N GLY A 306 -11.25 -6.39 -13.02
CA GLY A 306 -12.21 -6.28 -11.92
C GLY A 306 -11.60 -6.42 -10.54
N HIS A 307 -10.85 -5.41 -10.08
CA HIS A 307 -10.27 -5.36 -8.74
C HIS A 307 -10.77 -4.12 -7.98
N PRO A 308 -10.73 -4.10 -6.64
CA PRO A 308 -11.28 -3.00 -5.84
C PRO A 308 -10.82 -1.60 -6.27
N HIS A 309 -9.56 -1.46 -6.64
CA HIS A 309 -9.01 -0.18 -7.08
C HIS A 309 -9.58 0.29 -8.43
N ALA A 310 -9.93 -0.66 -9.33
CA ALA A 310 -10.52 -0.33 -10.63
C ALA A 310 -11.93 0.28 -10.47
N LEU A 311 -12.76 -0.27 -9.59
CA LEU A 311 -14.08 0.30 -9.29
C LEU A 311 -13.98 1.76 -8.81
N ARG A 312 -13.07 2.03 -7.87
CA ARG A 312 -12.85 3.41 -7.43
C ARG A 312 -12.32 4.32 -8.55
N HIS A 313 -11.48 3.81 -9.45
CA HIS A 313 -11.01 4.60 -10.60
C HIS A 313 -12.13 4.91 -11.57
N SER A 314 -13.09 4.00 -11.75
CA SER A 314 -14.30 4.25 -12.56
C SER A 314 -15.14 5.40 -11.99
N PHE A 315 -15.32 5.47 -10.65
CA PHE A 315 -15.96 6.61 -9.99
C PHE A 315 -15.30 7.94 -10.35
N VAL A 316 -13.97 8.03 -10.25
CA VAL A 316 -13.22 9.26 -10.54
C VAL A 316 -13.34 9.68 -12.01
N ILE A 317 -13.44 8.73 -12.93
CA ILE A 317 -13.57 9.00 -14.37
C ILE A 317 -15.00 9.48 -14.70
N CYS A 318 -16.02 8.94 -14.03
CA CYS A 318 -17.43 9.33 -14.28
C CYS A 318 -17.80 10.69 -13.62
N THR A 319 -17.02 11.17 -12.64
CA THR A 319 -17.29 12.43 -11.91
C THR A 319 -16.37 13.57 -12.31
N ALA A 320 -15.43 13.37 -13.21
CA ALA A 320 -14.54 14.38 -13.78
C ALA A 320 -15.00 14.84 -15.15
#